data_cd6a6c8a8361a34c16318f00fcbd296e
#
_entry.id   cd6a6c8a8361a34c16318f00fcbd296e
#
_cell.length_a   1.000
_cell.length_b   1.000
_cell.length_c   1.000
_cell.angle_alpha   90.00
_cell.angle_beta   90.00
_cell.angle_gamma   90.00
#
_symmetry.space_group_name_H-M   'P 1'
#
loop_
_entity.id
_entity.type
_entity.pdbx_description
1 polymer ?
#
loop_
_entity_poly.entity_id
_entity_poly.type
_entity_poly.pdbx_seq_one_letter_code
_entity_poly.pdbx_strand_id
1 'polypeptide(L)'
;MNNSSRTDAIALAFALIAATTMIAQQVAGKATRDALFLSNFDVTNLPKVVIAAAIASIAGVLLMSRLLSVISPIKLIPVVFGLSSLLYIGEWFLLDYRPGITSIALYLHMAVFGAILISGFWSIINERFDPHSAKQRVARIAAAAALGGVIGGVLASEVAKSMDVRAVLLFLSGLHFICMVTVRCIGAPTRTIPIDNAVRTRSAFTVISQTHYLQWMAALMVLVAVMAALVDYAFKSEASAHFKDSESLVAFFGSFYASIGVLGFILQSLLGRRILQRYGIGMTIAILPFTIAIFGVVGVAFTHLWTMVTLRGGQAIFTNSLFRSAFELLYTPLPPHKKRPTKTIIDVASDRLGDLIGSGLLLLLLFIAPNLPTAVVATCAVVVASLALYVVVRLNRGYINQLARSLRKGVVRIDEDDIVDATTQEILAESSAYSEREFLQSKIEALAHPDGEEDTDEDIDQDISITDEAGRVALIISDLTSGDTRRIRRALGNPDLDVSVAHYMIPLLSNNEMTLEARSELRWLVTRIPGQLT
;
A
#
# COMPACT_ATOMS: atom_id res chain seq x y z
N MET A 1 -17.93 -12.53 -29.61
CA MET A 1 -17.39 -11.63 -28.57
C MET A 1 -18.30 -10.42 -28.47
N ASN A 2 -18.94 -10.22 -27.31
CA ASN A 2 -19.82 -9.06 -27.09
C ASN A 2 -19.00 -7.75 -27.19
N ASN A 3 -19.61 -6.67 -27.65
CA ASN A 3 -18.94 -5.36 -27.78
C ASN A 3 -18.26 -4.88 -26.47
N SER A 4 -18.81 -5.23 -25.30
CA SER A 4 -18.22 -4.92 -24.00
C SER A 4 -16.88 -5.65 -23.75
N SER A 5 -16.77 -6.92 -24.15
CA SER A 5 -15.52 -7.68 -23.98
C SER A 5 -14.38 -7.16 -24.86
N ARG A 6 -14.70 -6.63 -26.05
CA ARG A 6 -13.73 -6.03 -26.97
C ARG A 6 -13.23 -4.67 -26.45
N THR A 7 -14.12 -3.84 -25.92
CA THR A 7 -13.73 -2.55 -25.33
C THR A 7 -12.88 -2.74 -24.08
N ASP A 8 -13.16 -3.75 -23.26
CA ASP A 8 -12.35 -4.06 -22.07
C ASP A 8 -10.97 -4.62 -22.42
N ALA A 9 -10.87 -5.43 -23.48
CA ALA A 9 -9.57 -5.93 -23.95
C ALA A 9 -8.68 -4.79 -24.49
N ILE A 10 -9.27 -3.82 -25.22
CA ILE A 10 -8.57 -2.62 -25.71
C ILE A 10 -8.12 -1.75 -24.54
N ALA A 11 -8.99 -1.49 -23.56
CA ALA A 11 -8.65 -0.72 -22.37
C ALA A 11 -7.50 -1.38 -21.57
N LEU A 12 -7.53 -2.71 -21.44
CA LEU A 12 -6.44 -3.45 -20.79
C LEU A 12 -5.12 -3.32 -21.57
N ALA A 13 -5.13 -3.41 -22.89
CA ALA A 13 -3.93 -3.23 -23.70
C ALA A 13 -3.30 -1.85 -23.51
N PHE A 14 -4.11 -0.78 -23.53
CA PHE A 14 -3.63 0.57 -23.25
C PHE A 14 -3.14 0.73 -21.81
N ALA A 15 -3.79 0.10 -20.82
CA ALA A 15 -3.34 0.10 -19.43
C ALA A 15 -1.98 -0.60 -19.25
N LEU A 16 -1.74 -1.72 -19.96
CA LEU A 16 -0.47 -2.42 -19.94
C LEU A 16 0.66 -1.55 -20.52
N ILE A 17 0.43 -0.92 -21.67
CA ILE A 17 1.40 -0.01 -22.31
C ILE A 17 1.67 1.18 -21.38
N ALA A 18 0.63 1.83 -20.85
CA ALA A 18 0.76 2.95 -19.94
C ALA A 18 1.56 2.58 -18.68
N ALA A 19 1.27 1.44 -18.06
CA ALA A 19 2.00 0.97 -16.88
C ALA A 19 3.48 0.72 -17.17
N THR A 20 3.77 0.05 -18.28
CA THR A 20 5.16 -0.22 -18.72
C THR A 20 5.92 1.07 -18.97
N THR A 21 5.36 1.98 -19.77
CA THR A 21 6.03 3.24 -20.13
C THR A 21 6.17 4.19 -18.94
N MET A 22 5.18 4.26 -18.06
CA MET A 22 5.21 5.09 -16.85
C MET A 22 6.33 4.64 -15.90
N ILE A 23 6.45 3.34 -15.63
CA ILE A 23 7.50 2.86 -14.72
C ILE A 23 8.86 2.85 -15.41
N ALA A 24 8.94 2.60 -16.72
CA ALA A 24 10.18 2.78 -17.48
C ALA A 24 10.69 4.22 -17.35
N GLN A 25 9.82 5.20 -17.50
CA GLN A 25 10.16 6.60 -17.33
C GLN A 25 10.62 6.91 -15.91
N GLN A 26 9.94 6.39 -14.87
CA GLN A 26 10.32 6.62 -13.48
C GLN A 26 11.73 6.07 -13.16
N VAL A 27 12.08 4.90 -13.64
CA VAL A 27 13.39 4.29 -13.39
C VAL A 27 14.48 5.00 -14.18
N ALA A 28 14.26 5.23 -15.48
CA ALA A 28 15.20 5.96 -16.34
C ALA A 28 15.40 7.40 -15.84
N GLY A 29 14.31 8.08 -15.50
CA GLY A 29 14.33 9.45 -14.99
C GLY A 29 15.06 9.55 -13.65
N LYS A 30 14.88 8.58 -12.74
CA LYS A 30 15.61 8.55 -11.47
C LYS A 30 17.11 8.43 -11.69
N ALA A 31 17.55 7.56 -12.60
CA ALA A 31 18.96 7.39 -12.95
C ALA A 31 19.54 8.71 -13.52
N THR A 32 18.83 9.31 -14.47
CA THR A 32 19.22 10.57 -15.12
C THR A 32 19.26 11.73 -14.13
N ARG A 33 18.24 11.89 -13.30
CA ARG A 33 18.15 12.92 -12.26
C ARG A 33 19.33 12.84 -11.30
N ASP A 34 19.60 11.64 -10.78
CA ASP A 34 20.65 11.43 -9.79
C ASP A 34 22.04 11.68 -10.42
N ALA A 35 22.25 11.22 -11.64
CA ALA A 35 23.50 11.44 -12.37
C ALA A 35 23.73 12.92 -12.71
N LEU A 36 22.74 13.61 -13.29
CA LEU A 36 22.85 15.04 -13.60
C LEU A 36 23.07 15.90 -12.35
N PHE A 37 22.42 15.55 -11.24
CA PHE A 37 22.64 16.27 -9.99
C PHE A 37 24.08 16.10 -9.49
N LEU A 38 24.57 14.87 -9.43
CA LEU A 38 25.91 14.54 -8.91
C LEU A 38 27.05 14.98 -9.84
N SER A 39 26.78 15.18 -11.14
CA SER A 39 27.76 15.73 -12.07
C SER A 39 27.90 17.25 -11.98
N ASN A 40 26.85 17.94 -11.49
CA ASN A 40 26.81 19.39 -11.43
C ASN A 40 26.98 19.95 -10.02
N PHE A 41 26.77 19.13 -8.99
CA PHE A 41 26.85 19.51 -7.59
C PHE A 41 27.59 18.47 -6.77
N ASP A 42 28.34 18.96 -5.79
CA ASP A 42 28.91 18.09 -4.77
C ASP A 42 27.81 17.32 -4.02
N VAL A 43 28.09 16.07 -3.67
CA VAL A 43 27.16 15.17 -2.99
C VAL A 43 26.63 15.75 -1.66
N THR A 44 27.38 16.61 -1.00
CA THR A 44 26.99 17.32 0.23
C THR A 44 25.78 18.23 0.04
N ASN A 45 25.44 18.60 -1.20
CA ASN A 45 24.22 19.36 -1.53
C ASN A 45 22.99 18.44 -1.72
N LEU A 46 23.18 17.12 -1.82
CA LEU A 46 22.07 16.16 -2.01
C LEU A 46 20.98 16.26 -0.93
N PRO A 47 21.29 16.34 0.39
CA PRO A 47 20.26 16.48 1.40
C PRO A 47 19.42 17.75 1.25
N LYS A 48 20.00 18.86 0.77
CA LYS A 48 19.27 20.12 0.55
C LYS A 48 18.22 19.97 -0.55
N VAL A 49 18.59 19.37 -1.69
CA VAL A 49 17.65 19.17 -2.79
C VAL A 49 16.59 18.12 -2.44
N VAL A 50 16.91 17.09 -1.64
CA VAL A 50 15.94 16.10 -1.16
C VAL A 50 14.90 16.75 -0.25
N ILE A 51 15.31 17.65 0.67
CA ILE A 51 14.37 18.42 1.50
C ILE A 51 13.47 19.30 0.64
N ALA A 52 14.04 20.04 -0.31
CA ALA A 52 13.28 20.88 -1.23
C ALA A 52 12.28 20.04 -2.05
N ALA A 53 12.72 18.88 -2.53
CA ALA A 53 11.90 17.93 -3.27
C ALA A 53 10.74 17.34 -2.43
N ALA A 54 11.00 17.03 -1.16
CA ALA A 54 9.97 16.53 -0.24
C ALA A 54 8.90 17.61 0.01
N ILE A 55 9.29 18.84 0.28
CA ILE A 55 8.38 19.99 0.46
C ILE A 55 7.56 20.23 -0.82
N ALA A 56 8.22 20.29 -1.97
CA ALA A 56 7.57 20.50 -3.27
C ALA A 56 6.59 19.36 -3.59
N SER A 57 6.95 18.11 -3.29
CA SER A 57 6.09 16.94 -3.48
C SER A 57 4.84 17.00 -2.60
N ILE A 58 4.96 17.39 -1.33
CA ILE A 58 3.81 17.58 -0.44
C ILE A 58 2.86 18.65 -1.01
N ALA A 59 3.40 19.79 -1.40
CA ALA A 59 2.61 20.88 -2.00
C ALA A 59 1.92 20.42 -3.29
N GLY A 60 2.63 19.69 -4.16
CA GLY A 60 2.09 19.13 -5.40
C GLY A 60 0.96 18.13 -5.16
N VAL A 61 1.09 17.23 -4.18
CA VAL A 61 0.04 16.26 -3.81
C VAL A 61 -1.19 16.96 -3.26
N LEU A 62 -1.02 18.00 -2.43
CA LEU A 62 -2.15 18.79 -1.90
C LEU A 62 -2.89 19.54 -3.01
N LEU A 63 -2.16 20.13 -3.95
CA LEU A 63 -2.74 20.77 -5.13
C LEU A 63 -3.50 19.77 -5.97
N MET A 64 -2.89 18.61 -6.27
CA MET A 64 -3.51 17.55 -7.07
C MET A 64 -4.77 17.00 -6.40
N SER A 65 -4.76 16.81 -5.09
CA SER A 65 -5.94 16.38 -4.32
C SER A 65 -7.11 17.36 -4.49
N ARG A 66 -6.84 18.66 -4.47
CA ARG A 66 -7.87 19.69 -4.75
C ARG A 66 -8.37 19.65 -6.19
N LEU A 67 -7.48 19.47 -7.16
CA LEU A 67 -7.88 19.37 -8.57
C LEU A 67 -8.73 18.12 -8.83
N LEU A 68 -8.37 16.99 -8.25
CA LEU A 68 -9.11 15.72 -8.38
C LEU A 68 -10.48 15.75 -7.68
N SER A 69 -10.70 16.65 -6.72
CA SER A 69 -12.04 16.85 -6.14
C SER A 69 -13.02 17.54 -7.07
N VAL A 70 -12.52 18.22 -8.11
CA VAL A 70 -13.32 18.98 -9.09
C VAL A 70 -13.28 18.34 -10.49
N ILE A 71 -12.15 17.76 -10.87
CA ILE A 71 -11.88 17.23 -12.21
C ILE A 71 -11.66 15.72 -12.12
N SER A 72 -12.39 14.97 -12.95
CA SER A 72 -12.23 13.51 -13.04
C SER A 72 -10.80 13.10 -13.40
N PRO A 73 -10.23 12.05 -12.76
CA PRO A 73 -8.89 11.54 -13.03
C PRO A 73 -8.62 11.26 -14.51
N ILE A 74 -9.59 10.69 -15.23
CA ILE A 74 -9.46 10.36 -16.66
C ILE A 74 -9.21 11.59 -17.56
N LYS A 75 -9.65 12.78 -17.13
CA LYS A 75 -9.42 14.04 -17.86
C LYS A 75 -8.14 14.72 -17.40
N LEU A 76 -7.87 14.72 -16.09
CA LEU A 76 -6.77 15.46 -15.49
C LEU A 76 -5.42 14.77 -15.73
N ILE A 77 -5.33 13.46 -15.48
CA ILE A 77 -4.04 12.74 -15.49
C ILE A 77 -3.34 12.75 -16.87
N PRO A 78 -4.04 12.56 -18.01
CA PRO A 78 -3.39 12.73 -19.32
C PRO A 78 -2.80 14.12 -19.54
N VAL A 79 -3.46 15.17 -19.05
CA VAL A 79 -2.94 16.56 -19.15
C VAL A 79 -1.69 16.71 -18.31
N VAL A 80 -1.65 16.13 -17.12
CA VAL A 80 -0.46 16.16 -16.24
C VAL A 80 0.72 15.40 -16.87
N PHE A 81 0.48 14.26 -17.55
CA PHE A 81 1.50 13.56 -18.34
C PHE A 81 2.02 14.45 -19.49
N GLY A 82 1.12 15.12 -20.22
CA GLY A 82 1.49 16.05 -21.29
C GLY A 82 2.32 17.24 -20.79
N LEU A 83 1.93 17.83 -19.66
CA LEU A 83 2.68 18.91 -19.02
C LEU A 83 4.09 18.45 -18.62
N SER A 84 4.20 17.27 -18.00
CA SER A 84 5.49 16.69 -17.62
C SER A 84 6.35 16.38 -18.86
N SER A 85 5.76 15.89 -19.95
CA SER A 85 6.47 15.70 -21.23
C SER A 85 7.05 17.01 -21.76
N LEU A 86 6.27 18.10 -21.73
CA LEU A 86 6.73 19.43 -22.15
C LEU A 86 7.83 20.00 -21.24
N LEU A 87 7.75 19.76 -19.92
CA LEU A 87 8.79 20.15 -18.98
C LEU A 87 10.13 19.46 -19.31
N TYR A 88 10.14 18.17 -19.67
CA TYR A 88 11.38 17.49 -20.12
C TYR A 88 11.96 18.11 -21.38
N ILE A 89 11.14 18.60 -22.32
CA ILE A 89 11.63 19.33 -23.49
C ILE A 89 12.25 20.67 -23.04
N GLY A 90 11.61 21.37 -22.11
CA GLY A 90 12.18 22.61 -21.54
C GLY A 90 13.52 22.37 -20.82
N GLU A 91 13.61 21.30 -20.03
CA GLU A 91 14.83 20.86 -19.36
C GLU A 91 15.93 20.48 -20.37
N TRP A 92 15.57 19.83 -21.48
CA TRP A 92 16.48 19.51 -22.57
C TRP A 92 17.08 20.78 -23.19
N PHE A 93 16.29 21.83 -23.47
CA PHE A 93 16.78 23.11 -23.95
C PHE A 93 17.66 23.84 -22.93
N LEU A 94 17.26 23.78 -21.65
CA LEU A 94 17.94 24.52 -20.58
C LEU A 94 19.30 23.90 -20.20
N LEU A 95 19.47 22.59 -20.45
CA LEU A 95 20.65 21.84 -20.00
C LEU A 95 21.97 22.43 -20.54
N ASP A 96 22.00 22.92 -21.79
CA ASP A 96 23.19 23.50 -22.38
C ASP A 96 23.58 24.85 -21.79
N TYR A 97 22.58 25.63 -21.39
CA TYR A 97 22.80 27.00 -20.94
C TYR A 97 23.00 27.10 -19.43
N ARG A 98 22.31 26.20 -18.68
CA ARG A 98 22.25 26.26 -17.21
C ARG A 98 22.16 24.85 -16.60
N PRO A 99 23.23 24.03 -16.75
CA PRO A 99 23.15 22.62 -16.33
C PRO A 99 22.84 22.43 -14.84
N GLY A 100 23.36 23.29 -13.95
CA GLY A 100 23.07 23.22 -12.52
C GLY A 100 21.60 23.55 -12.21
N ILE A 101 21.00 24.55 -12.85
CA ILE A 101 19.58 24.89 -12.67
C ILE A 101 18.71 23.75 -13.18
N THR A 102 19.05 23.18 -14.35
CA THR A 102 18.33 22.06 -14.95
C THR A 102 18.36 20.83 -14.06
N SER A 103 19.50 20.53 -13.42
CA SER A 103 19.62 19.40 -12.49
C SER A 103 18.70 19.57 -11.28
N ILE A 104 18.58 20.76 -10.71
CA ILE A 104 17.64 21.05 -9.61
C ILE A 104 16.20 20.99 -10.10
N ALA A 105 15.89 21.60 -11.26
CA ALA A 105 14.55 21.58 -11.85
C ALA A 105 14.07 20.14 -12.10
N LEU A 106 14.92 19.31 -12.72
CA LEU A 106 14.64 17.89 -12.95
C LEU A 106 14.41 17.14 -11.64
N TYR A 107 15.18 17.46 -10.59
CA TYR A 107 15.00 16.83 -9.27
C TYR A 107 13.63 17.14 -8.68
N LEU A 108 13.22 18.40 -8.71
CA LEU A 108 11.92 18.86 -8.21
C LEU A 108 10.77 18.37 -9.10
N HIS A 109 10.93 18.44 -10.43
CA HIS A 109 9.97 17.93 -11.40
C HIS A 109 9.62 16.46 -11.11
N MET A 110 10.62 15.60 -11.04
CA MET A 110 10.41 14.18 -10.78
C MET A 110 9.82 13.91 -9.39
N ALA A 111 10.19 14.66 -8.37
CA ALA A 111 9.64 14.49 -7.03
C ALA A 111 8.15 14.84 -6.97
N VAL A 112 7.74 15.90 -7.66
CA VAL A 112 6.33 16.34 -7.69
C VAL A 112 5.50 15.45 -8.58
N PHE A 113 5.91 15.27 -9.83
CA PHE A 113 5.09 14.57 -10.83
C PHE A 113 5.13 13.06 -10.66
N GLY A 114 6.24 12.46 -10.20
CA GLY A 114 6.37 11.01 -10.07
C GLY A 114 5.29 10.38 -9.20
N ALA A 115 5.10 10.89 -7.98
CA ALA A 115 4.08 10.39 -7.06
C ALA A 115 2.65 10.63 -7.58
N ILE A 116 2.40 11.82 -8.14
CA ILE A 116 1.10 12.24 -8.67
C ILE A 116 0.66 11.35 -9.84
N LEU A 117 1.55 11.13 -10.80
CA LEU A 117 1.25 10.37 -12.02
C LEU A 117 1.00 8.90 -11.72
N ILE A 118 1.81 8.28 -10.84
CA ILE A 118 1.61 6.89 -10.42
C ILE A 118 0.28 6.75 -9.69
N SER A 119 0.00 7.60 -8.71
CA SER A 119 -1.26 7.57 -7.95
C SER A 119 -2.48 7.81 -8.84
N GLY A 120 -2.38 8.80 -9.73
CA GLY A 120 -3.45 9.12 -10.68
C GLY A 120 -3.73 8.00 -11.68
N PHE A 121 -2.70 7.34 -12.20
CA PHE A 121 -2.84 6.18 -13.06
C PHE A 121 -3.59 5.03 -12.35
N TRP A 122 -3.17 4.67 -11.14
CA TRP A 122 -3.86 3.63 -10.36
C TRP A 122 -5.29 4.00 -10.00
N SER A 123 -5.58 5.29 -9.79
CA SER A 123 -6.96 5.77 -9.59
C SER A 123 -7.84 5.47 -10.81
N ILE A 124 -7.33 5.76 -12.03
CA ILE A 124 -8.04 5.46 -13.28
C ILE A 124 -8.27 3.94 -13.44
N ILE A 125 -7.25 3.12 -13.14
CA ILE A 125 -7.37 1.65 -13.22
C ILE A 125 -8.46 1.14 -12.28
N ASN A 126 -8.48 1.63 -11.03
CA ASN A 126 -9.47 1.22 -10.03
C ASN A 126 -10.90 1.68 -10.37
N GLU A 127 -11.05 2.83 -11.06
CA GLU A 127 -12.35 3.30 -11.52
C GLU A 127 -12.84 2.57 -12.79
N ARG A 128 -11.91 2.13 -13.65
CA ARG A 128 -12.24 1.52 -14.94
C ARG A 128 -12.57 0.04 -14.86
N PHE A 129 -11.91 -0.70 -13.96
CA PHE A 129 -12.09 -2.15 -13.86
C PHE A 129 -12.85 -2.52 -12.59
N ASP A 130 -13.89 -3.35 -12.75
CA ASP A 130 -14.74 -3.85 -11.67
C ASP A 130 -13.89 -4.68 -10.65
N PRO A 131 -14.06 -4.48 -9.33
CA PRO A 131 -13.31 -5.20 -8.29
C PRO A 131 -13.34 -6.73 -8.42
N HIS A 132 -14.43 -7.34 -8.85
CA HIS A 132 -14.54 -8.79 -9.01
C HIS A 132 -13.72 -9.36 -10.18
N SER A 133 -13.64 -8.63 -11.31
CA SER A 133 -12.81 -9.01 -12.47
C SER A 133 -11.41 -8.43 -12.41
N ALA A 134 -11.14 -7.54 -11.45
CA ALA A 134 -9.92 -6.74 -11.38
C ALA A 134 -8.70 -7.55 -10.92
N LYS A 135 -8.83 -8.56 -10.06
CA LYS A 135 -7.67 -9.27 -9.49
C LYS A 135 -6.67 -9.72 -10.58
N GLN A 136 -7.14 -10.40 -11.62
CA GLN A 136 -6.26 -10.85 -12.71
C GLN A 136 -5.76 -9.71 -13.61
N ARG A 137 -6.61 -8.72 -13.91
CA ARG A 137 -6.24 -7.57 -14.75
C ARG A 137 -5.22 -6.67 -14.05
N VAL A 138 -5.44 -6.35 -12.79
CA VAL A 138 -4.51 -5.58 -11.94
C VAL A 138 -3.17 -6.29 -11.80
N ALA A 139 -3.16 -7.62 -11.59
CA ALA A 139 -1.93 -8.39 -11.54
C ALA A 139 -1.13 -8.32 -12.86
N ARG A 140 -1.80 -8.39 -14.03
CA ARG A 140 -1.15 -8.22 -15.34
C ARG A 140 -0.58 -6.81 -15.52
N ILE A 141 -1.32 -5.78 -15.12
CA ILE A 141 -0.87 -4.38 -15.19
C ILE A 141 0.35 -4.17 -14.27
N ALA A 142 0.33 -4.73 -13.06
CA ALA A 142 1.47 -4.67 -12.14
C ALA A 142 2.71 -5.42 -12.68
N ALA A 143 2.52 -6.57 -13.33
CA ALA A 143 3.60 -7.29 -13.99
C ALA A 143 4.20 -6.48 -15.16
N ALA A 144 3.36 -5.84 -15.99
CA ALA A 144 3.79 -4.95 -17.06
C ALA A 144 4.56 -3.73 -16.51
N ALA A 145 4.11 -3.15 -15.39
CA ALA A 145 4.83 -2.09 -14.69
C ALA A 145 6.23 -2.55 -14.23
N ALA A 146 6.35 -3.75 -13.66
CA ALA A 146 7.64 -4.31 -13.24
C ALA A 146 8.59 -4.50 -14.43
N LEU A 147 8.11 -5.03 -15.57
CA LEU A 147 8.88 -5.12 -16.80
C LEU A 147 9.31 -3.73 -17.30
N GLY A 148 8.43 -2.73 -17.19
CA GLY A 148 8.75 -1.34 -17.50
C GLY A 148 9.96 -0.83 -16.74
N GLY A 149 10.07 -1.14 -15.44
CA GLY A 149 11.23 -0.75 -14.64
C GLY A 149 12.55 -1.31 -15.17
N VAL A 150 12.57 -2.57 -15.59
CA VAL A 150 13.75 -3.20 -16.20
C VAL A 150 14.09 -2.53 -17.54
N ILE A 151 13.08 -2.40 -18.42
CA ILE A 151 13.24 -1.77 -19.73
C ILE A 151 13.77 -0.33 -19.58
N GLY A 152 13.20 0.47 -18.67
CA GLY A 152 13.61 1.85 -18.43
C GLY A 152 15.06 1.96 -17.95
N GLY A 153 15.49 1.11 -17.02
CA GLY A 153 16.86 1.11 -16.53
C GLY A 153 17.87 0.69 -17.61
N VAL A 154 17.57 -0.36 -18.37
CA VAL A 154 18.43 -0.80 -19.49
C VAL A 154 18.51 0.27 -20.57
N LEU A 155 17.37 0.82 -21.01
CA LEU A 155 17.33 1.86 -22.03
C LEU A 155 18.08 3.13 -21.58
N ALA A 156 17.92 3.58 -20.33
CA ALA A 156 18.65 4.71 -19.81
C ALA A 156 20.17 4.46 -19.85
N SER A 157 20.60 3.26 -19.46
CA SER A 157 22.02 2.87 -19.52
C SER A 157 22.55 2.86 -20.95
N GLU A 158 21.84 2.25 -21.90
CA GLU A 158 22.31 2.14 -23.28
C GLU A 158 22.25 3.46 -24.05
N VAL A 159 21.20 4.28 -23.82
CA VAL A 159 21.12 5.61 -24.42
C VAL A 159 22.24 6.50 -23.90
N ALA A 160 22.54 6.46 -22.59
CA ALA A 160 23.64 7.25 -22.03
C ALA A 160 25.02 6.84 -22.51
N LYS A 161 25.24 5.54 -22.81
CA LYS A 161 26.52 5.04 -23.36
C LYS A 161 26.71 5.37 -24.83
N SER A 162 25.61 5.39 -25.60
CA SER A 162 25.65 5.53 -27.07
C SER A 162 25.38 6.96 -27.54
N MET A 163 24.74 7.76 -26.72
CA MET A 163 24.33 9.14 -27.00
C MET A 163 24.61 10.03 -25.78
N ASP A 164 24.50 11.34 -25.96
CA ASP A 164 24.61 12.32 -24.86
C ASP A 164 23.45 12.13 -23.84
N VAL A 165 23.70 12.45 -22.57
CA VAL A 165 22.68 12.52 -21.49
C VAL A 165 21.45 13.34 -21.89
N ARG A 166 21.61 14.34 -22.75
CA ARG A 166 20.51 15.13 -23.34
C ARG A 166 19.49 14.27 -24.06
N ALA A 167 19.95 13.23 -24.79
CA ALA A 167 19.05 12.32 -25.50
C ALA A 167 18.14 11.56 -24.54
N VAL A 168 18.61 11.29 -23.32
CA VAL A 168 17.79 10.65 -22.28
C VAL A 168 16.60 11.52 -21.87
N LEU A 169 16.76 12.88 -21.79
CA LEU A 169 15.65 13.78 -21.47
C LEU A 169 14.57 13.75 -22.55
N LEU A 170 14.95 13.72 -23.84
CA LEU A 170 13.99 13.56 -24.94
C LEU A 170 13.29 12.20 -24.90
N PHE A 171 14.04 11.16 -24.55
CA PHE A 171 13.45 9.82 -24.36
C PHE A 171 12.43 9.80 -23.23
N LEU A 172 12.73 10.44 -22.07
CA LEU A 172 11.81 10.60 -20.95
C LEU A 172 10.54 11.37 -21.33
N SER A 173 10.70 12.44 -22.13
CA SER A 173 9.59 13.20 -22.69
C SER A 173 8.69 12.30 -23.56
N GLY A 174 9.29 11.52 -24.46
CA GLY A 174 8.58 10.59 -25.33
C GLY A 174 7.79 9.55 -24.56
N LEU A 175 8.35 8.98 -23.49
CA LEU A 175 7.65 8.02 -22.63
C LEU A 175 6.42 8.68 -21.95
N HIS A 176 6.54 9.90 -21.44
CA HIS A 176 5.39 10.61 -20.85
C HIS A 176 4.35 11.01 -21.91
N PHE A 177 4.77 11.33 -23.12
CA PHE A 177 3.85 11.56 -24.24
C PHE A 177 3.06 10.29 -24.60
N ILE A 178 3.73 9.12 -24.64
CA ILE A 178 3.06 7.82 -24.82
C ILE A 178 2.07 7.57 -23.68
N CYS A 179 2.44 7.86 -22.43
CA CYS A 179 1.53 7.74 -21.28
C CYS A 179 0.31 8.66 -21.43
N MET A 180 0.49 9.91 -21.87
CA MET A 180 -0.61 10.85 -22.12
C MET A 180 -1.62 10.26 -23.10
N VAL A 181 -1.16 9.70 -24.22
CA VAL A 181 -2.03 9.13 -25.25
C VAL A 181 -2.70 7.84 -24.76
N THR A 182 -1.92 6.92 -24.20
CA THR A 182 -2.42 5.60 -23.78
C THR A 182 -3.39 5.70 -22.61
N VAL A 183 -3.14 6.54 -21.61
CA VAL A 183 -4.05 6.78 -20.48
C VAL A 183 -5.38 7.37 -20.96
N ARG A 184 -5.35 8.30 -21.95
CA ARG A 184 -6.57 8.84 -22.55
C ARG A 184 -7.39 7.77 -23.27
N CYS A 185 -6.74 6.77 -23.85
CA CYS A 185 -7.37 5.67 -24.58
C CYS A 185 -7.93 4.54 -23.68
N ILE A 186 -7.64 4.53 -22.38
CA ILE A 186 -8.23 3.56 -21.42
C ILE A 186 -9.77 3.73 -21.35
N GLY A 187 -10.27 4.94 -21.58
CA GLY A 187 -11.70 5.24 -21.65
C GLY A 187 -12.34 5.53 -20.28
N ALA A 188 -13.57 6.02 -20.35
CA ALA A 188 -14.33 6.41 -19.15
C ALA A 188 -14.69 5.20 -18.28
N PRO A 189 -14.87 5.39 -16.95
CA PRO A 189 -15.29 4.34 -16.04
C PRO A 189 -16.65 3.77 -16.43
N THR A 190 -16.80 2.45 -16.26
CA THR A 190 -18.04 1.73 -16.60
C THR A 190 -19.16 2.02 -15.59
N ARG A 191 -18.81 2.49 -14.40
CA ARG A 191 -19.73 2.86 -13.31
C ARG A 191 -19.23 4.15 -12.63
N THR A 192 -20.08 5.16 -12.58
CA THR A 192 -19.91 6.29 -11.65
C THR A 192 -20.29 5.81 -10.25
N ILE A 193 -19.31 5.53 -9.40
CA ILE A 193 -19.55 5.32 -7.97
C ILE A 193 -19.85 6.69 -7.38
N PRO A 194 -21.05 6.92 -6.81
CA PRO A 194 -21.30 8.16 -6.08
C PRO A 194 -20.28 8.31 -4.97
N ILE A 195 -19.61 9.45 -4.91
CA ILE A 195 -18.74 9.77 -3.77
C ILE A 195 -19.68 10.01 -2.59
N ASP A 196 -19.80 9.02 -1.72
CA ASP A 196 -20.55 9.16 -0.47
C ASP A 196 -19.77 10.09 0.47
N ASN A 197 -20.13 11.37 0.45
CA ASN A 197 -19.55 12.44 1.27
C ASN A 197 -20.00 12.39 2.74
N ALA A 198 -20.73 11.38 3.15
CA ALA A 198 -21.49 11.40 4.41
C ALA A 198 -20.76 10.84 5.64
N VAL A 199 -19.55 10.32 5.52
CA VAL A 199 -18.81 9.90 6.72
C VAL A 199 -17.92 11.05 7.19
N ARG A 200 -18.35 11.80 8.20
CA ARG A 200 -17.49 12.68 9.01
C ARG A 200 -16.38 11.81 9.63
N THR A 201 -15.34 11.56 8.88
CA THR A 201 -14.15 10.85 9.35
C THR A 201 -13.47 11.70 10.41
N ARG A 202 -13.34 11.16 11.63
CA ARG A 202 -12.41 11.70 12.63
C ARG A 202 -11.08 11.93 11.95
N SER A 203 -10.41 13.06 12.25
CA SER A 203 -9.08 13.34 11.67
C SER A 203 -8.18 12.10 11.79
N ALA A 204 -7.60 11.68 10.69
CA ALA A 204 -6.72 10.50 10.67
C ALA A 204 -5.57 10.63 11.69
N PHE A 205 -5.09 11.85 11.92
CA PHE A 205 -4.10 12.14 12.96
C PHE A 205 -4.62 11.81 14.37
N THR A 206 -5.89 12.12 14.66
CA THR A 206 -6.49 11.78 15.95
C THR A 206 -6.60 10.26 16.13
N VAL A 207 -6.93 9.52 15.07
CA VAL A 207 -6.99 8.05 15.11
C VAL A 207 -5.61 7.44 15.36
N ILE A 208 -4.57 7.96 14.69
CA ILE A 208 -3.19 7.50 14.87
C ILE A 208 -2.71 7.82 16.29
N SER A 209 -2.94 9.05 16.79
CA SER A 209 -2.49 9.46 18.13
C SER A 209 -3.15 8.67 19.26
N GLN A 210 -4.38 8.17 19.06
CA GLN A 210 -5.12 7.38 20.04
C GLN A 210 -4.85 5.87 19.97
N THR A 211 -4.13 5.39 18.95
CA THR A 211 -3.93 3.94 18.72
C THR A 211 -2.44 3.61 18.69
N HIS A 212 -1.89 3.10 19.80
CA HIS A 212 -0.46 2.75 19.91
C HIS A 212 0.04 1.85 18.76
N TYR A 213 -0.81 0.94 18.28
CA TYR A 213 -0.48 0.08 17.16
C TYR A 213 -0.18 0.89 15.88
N LEU A 214 -1.01 1.88 15.54
CA LEU A 214 -0.80 2.77 14.38
C LEU A 214 0.41 3.69 14.57
N GLN A 215 0.71 4.09 15.80
CA GLN A 215 1.92 4.86 16.11
C GLN A 215 3.18 4.05 15.83
N TRP A 216 3.22 2.77 16.19
CA TRP A 216 4.35 1.88 15.87
C TRP A 216 4.48 1.64 14.37
N MET A 217 3.36 1.52 13.63
CA MET A 217 3.38 1.44 12.17
C MET A 217 3.97 2.70 11.53
N ALA A 218 3.52 3.88 11.96
CA ALA A 218 4.04 5.15 11.48
C ALA A 218 5.53 5.33 11.82
N ALA A 219 5.93 5.01 13.06
CA ALA A 219 7.32 5.08 13.48
C ALA A 219 8.23 4.16 12.65
N LEU A 220 7.78 2.93 12.35
CA LEU A 220 8.53 2.02 11.49
C LEU A 220 8.72 2.58 10.09
N MET A 221 7.66 3.14 9.47
CA MET A 221 7.76 3.76 8.14
C MET A 221 8.74 4.94 8.12
N VAL A 222 8.69 5.81 9.14
CA VAL A 222 9.65 6.92 9.28
C VAL A 222 11.08 6.38 9.38
N LEU A 223 11.34 5.38 10.23
CA LEU A 223 12.67 4.79 10.39
C LEU A 223 13.18 4.14 9.10
N VAL A 224 12.30 3.44 8.36
CA VAL A 224 12.64 2.85 7.06
C VAL A 224 13.02 3.93 6.04
N ALA A 225 12.29 5.05 6.00
CA ALA A 225 12.61 6.16 5.11
C ALA A 225 13.93 6.87 5.52
N VAL A 226 14.16 7.06 6.83
CA VAL A 226 15.44 7.60 7.33
C VAL A 226 16.61 6.69 6.95
N MET A 227 16.48 5.36 7.16
CA MET A 227 17.50 4.40 6.72
C MET A 227 17.75 4.49 5.21
N ALA A 228 16.67 4.59 4.42
CA ALA A 228 16.77 4.70 2.98
C ALA A 228 17.53 5.97 2.56
N ALA A 229 17.27 7.11 3.19
CA ALA A 229 17.96 8.38 2.92
C ALA A 229 19.46 8.31 3.25
N LEU A 230 19.82 7.74 4.42
CA LEU A 230 21.22 7.56 4.82
C LEU A 230 21.98 6.62 3.88
N VAL A 231 21.39 5.47 3.56
CA VAL A 231 21.99 4.48 2.66
C VAL A 231 22.10 5.02 1.23
N ASP A 232 21.08 5.77 0.76
CA ASP A 232 21.10 6.41 -0.57
C ASP A 232 22.20 7.45 -0.69
N TYR A 233 22.39 8.26 0.36
CA TYR A 233 23.49 9.23 0.42
C TYR A 233 24.87 8.54 0.37
N ALA A 234 25.08 7.52 1.23
CA ALA A 234 26.34 6.79 1.27
C ALA A 234 26.67 6.14 -0.08
N PHE A 235 25.67 5.50 -0.72
CA PHE A 235 25.80 4.91 -2.04
C PHE A 235 26.15 5.96 -3.12
N LYS A 236 25.46 7.09 -3.15
CA LYS A 236 25.67 8.16 -4.13
C LYS A 236 27.01 8.87 -3.91
N SER A 237 27.45 8.98 -2.66
CA SER A 237 28.78 9.52 -2.32
C SER A 237 29.90 8.68 -2.94
N GLU A 238 29.84 7.36 -2.77
CA GLU A 238 30.83 6.45 -3.37
C GLU A 238 30.73 6.40 -4.90
N ALA A 239 29.50 6.45 -5.45
CA ALA A 239 29.29 6.46 -6.88
C ALA A 239 29.88 7.73 -7.53
N SER A 240 29.63 8.92 -6.98
CA SER A 240 30.17 10.19 -7.49
C SER A 240 31.68 10.32 -7.30
N ALA A 241 32.25 9.64 -6.29
CA ALA A 241 33.68 9.55 -6.11
C ALA A 241 34.35 8.69 -7.22
N HIS A 242 33.66 7.64 -7.67
CA HIS A 242 34.17 6.67 -8.64
C HIS A 242 33.93 7.12 -10.09
N PHE A 243 32.74 7.61 -10.43
CA PHE A 243 32.34 8.08 -11.76
C PHE A 243 32.30 9.60 -11.79
N LYS A 244 33.00 10.23 -12.76
CA LYS A 244 33.13 11.69 -12.82
C LYS A 244 32.26 12.33 -13.88
N ASP A 245 31.86 11.59 -14.91
CA ASP A 245 31.05 12.06 -16.03
C ASP A 245 29.58 11.65 -15.89
N SER A 246 28.68 12.46 -16.44
CA SER A 246 27.24 12.26 -16.38
C SER A 246 26.82 10.96 -17.03
N GLU A 247 27.43 10.60 -18.16
CA GLU A 247 27.09 9.43 -18.97
C GLU A 247 27.36 8.14 -18.18
N SER A 248 28.56 8.02 -17.58
CA SER A 248 28.94 6.87 -16.76
C SER A 248 28.03 6.74 -15.53
N LEU A 249 27.66 7.87 -14.89
CA LEU A 249 26.72 7.86 -13.77
C LEU A 249 25.33 7.42 -14.18
N VAL A 250 24.78 7.91 -15.32
CA VAL A 250 23.46 7.46 -15.83
C VAL A 250 23.51 5.98 -16.16
N ALA A 251 24.56 5.53 -16.85
CA ALA A 251 24.73 4.12 -17.21
C ALA A 251 24.81 3.22 -15.97
N PHE A 252 25.57 3.64 -14.96
CA PHE A 252 25.69 2.92 -13.69
C PHE A 252 24.36 2.88 -12.93
N PHE A 253 23.70 4.02 -12.69
CA PHE A 253 22.42 4.04 -11.99
C PHE A 253 21.31 3.35 -12.76
N GLY A 254 21.28 3.48 -14.10
CA GLY A 254 20.32 2.77 -14.95
C GLY A 254 20.45 1.24 -14.81
N SER A 255 21.67 0.72 -14.92
CA SER A 255 21.96 -0.70 -14.73
C SER A 255 21.66 -1.18 -13.31
N PHE A 256 21.99 -0.36 -12.30
CA PHE A 256 21.71 -0.65 -10.89
C PHE A 256 20.21 -0.74 -10.62
N TYR A 257 19.41 0.23 -11.06
CA TYR A 257 17.95 0.20 -10.85
C TYR A 257 17.26 -0.89 -11.66
N ALA A 258 17.73 -1.20 -12.87
CA ALA A 258 17.25 -2.34 -13.63
C ALA A 258 17.49 -3.66 -12.89
N SER A 259 18.71 -3.85 -12.36
CA SER A 259 19.08 -5.05 -11.59
C SER A 259 18.23 -5.20 -10.33
N ILE A 260 17.98 -4.11 -9.59
CA ILE A 260 17.07 -4.12 -8.44
C ILE A 260 15.66 -4.52 -8.85
N GLY A 261 15.17 -4.02 -9.98
CA GLY A 261 13.85 -4.37 -10.50
C GLY A 261 13.72 -5.87 -10.79
N VAL A 262 14.71 -6.45 -11.48
CA VAL A 262 14.75 -7.89 -11.79
C VAL A 262 14.85 -8.73 -10.50
N LEU A 263 15.81 -8.42 -9.64
CA LEU A 263 16.04 -9.18 -8.42
C LEU A 263 14.86 -9.08 -7.44
N GLY A 264 14.27 -7.89 -7.33
CA GLY A 264 13.07 -7.67 -6.51
C GLY A 264 11.87 -8.46 -7.03
N PHE A 265 11.66 -8.49 -8.35
CA PHE A 265 10.61 -9.27 -8.98
C PHE A 265 10.82 -10.79 -8.76
N ILE A 266 12.04 -11.29 -8.95
CA ILE A 266 12.38 -12.69 -8.71
C ILE A 266 12.14 -13.04 -7.24
N LEU A 267 12.65 -12.24 -6.30
CA LEU A 267 12.49 -12.46 -4.87
C LEU A 267 11.01 -12.48 -4.47
N GLN A 268 10.23 -11.51 -4.94
CA GLN A 268 8.80 -11.41 -4.65
C GLN A 268 8.02 -12.61 -5.21
N SER A 269 8.30 -13.00 -6.45
CA SER A 269 7.56 -14.06 -7.15
C SER A 269 7.87 -15.46 -6.61
N LEU A 270 9.14 -15.74 -6.31
CA LEU A 270 9.59 -17.08 -5.92
C LEU A 270 9.56 -17.31 -4.41
N LEU A 271 9.91 -16.29 -3.62
CA LEU A 271 10.15 -16.43 -2.19
C LEU A 271 9.16 -15.66 -1.33
N GLY A 272 8.53 -14.59 -1.85
CA GLY A 272 7.68 -13.70 -1.05
C GLY A 272 6.61 -14.45 -0.26
N ARG A 273 5.80 -15.27 -0.95
CA ARG A 273 4.75 -16.07 -0.31
C ARG A 273 5.32 -17.13 0.66
N ARG A 274 6.41 -17.82 0.28
CA ARG A 274 7.01 -18.87 1.12
C ARG A 274 7.60 -18.32 2.41
N ILE A 275 8.28 -17.18 2.33
CA ILE A 275 8.85 -16.50 3.50
C ILE A 275 7.74 -16.06 4.45
N LEU A 276 6.70 -15.45 3.92
CA LEU A 276 5.56 -14.98 4.71
C LEU A 276 4.80 -16.12 5.39
N GLN A 277 4.58 -17.22 4.65
CA GLN A 277 3.91 -18.42 5.19
C GLN A 277 4.74 -19.14 6.25
N ARG A 278 6.08 -19.14 6.12
CA ARG A 278 6.95 -19.89 7.04
C ARG A 278 7.34 -19.09 8.28
N TYR A 279 7.60 -17.80 8.16
CA TYR A 279 8.17 -16.97 9.20
C TYR A 279 7.19 -15.92 9.75
N GLY A 280 6.02 -15.77 9.14
CA GLY A 280 5.01 -14.79 9.54
C GLY A 280 5.38 -13.33 9.20
N ILE A 281 4.48 -12.42 9.55
CA ILE A 281 4.59 -10.99 9.21
C ILE A 281 5.78 -10.32 9.90
N GLY A 282 5.94 -10.54 11.20
CA GLY A 282 6.96 -9.86 12.01
C GLY A 282 8.38 -10.15 11.54
N MET A 283 8.72 -11.41 11.31
CA MET A 283 10.04 -11.80 10.80
C MET A 283 10.25 -11.31 9.37
N THR A 284 9.21 -11.35 8.51
CA THR A 284 9.32 -10.86 7.12
C THR A 284 9.64 -9.36 7.09
N ILE A 285 9.02 -8.57 7.96
CA ILE A 285 9.32 -7.13 8.10
C ILE A 285 10.73 -6.91 8.65
N ALA A 286 11.19 -7.75 9.59
CA ALA A 286 12.51 -7.64 10.22
C ALA A 286 13.67 -7.87 9.24
N ILE A 287 13.46 -8.58 8.12
CA ILE A 287 14.49 -8.86 7.11
C ILE A 287 15.14 -7.56 6.62
N LEU A 288 14.36 -6.53 6.35
CA LEU A 288 14.87 -5.25 5.83
C LEU A 288 15.85 -4.57 6.80
N PRO A 289 15.47 -4.20 8.03
CA PRO A 289 16.40 -3.55 8.96
C PRO A 289 17.55 -4.48 9.37
N PHE A 290 17.34 -5.79 9.45
CA PHE A 290 18.40 -6.77 9.71
C PHE A 290 19.46 -6.79 8.60
N THR A 291 19.02 -6.75 7.34
CA THR A 291 19.93 -6.66 6.18
C THR A 291 20.75 -5.38 6.23
N ILE A 292 20.13 -4.24 6.55
CA ILE A 292 20.84 -2.95 6.65
C ILE A 292 21.83 -2.98 7.83
N ALA A 293 21.47 -3.60 8.94
CA ALA A 293 22.38 -3.74 10.08
C ALA A 293 23.63 -4.57 9.71
N ILE A 294 23.46 -5.72 9.07
CA ILE A 294 24.58 -6.60 8.69
C ILE A 294 25.44 -5.95 7.59
N PHE A 295 24.84 -5.59 6.45
CA PHE A 295 25.62 -5.00 5.35
C PHE A 295 26.12 -3.60 5.68
N GLY A 296 25.44 -2.87 6.60
CA GLY A 296 25.91 -1.60 7.10
C GLY A 296 27.19 -1.75 7.94
N VAL A 297 27.28 -2.76 8.80
CA VAL A 297 28.53 -3.06 9.55
C VAL A 297 29.67 -3.39 8.60
N VAL A 298 29.40 -4.20 7.54
CA VAL A 298 30.39 -4.48 6.50
C VAL A 298 30.79 -3.19 5.77
N GLY A 299 29.82 -2.30 5.46
CA GLY A 299 30.07 -1.01 4.83
C GLY A 299 30.88 -0.05 5.70
N VAL A 300 30.74 -0.10 7.03
CA VAL A 300 31.57 0.66 7.97
C VAL A 300 33.00 0.15 7.96
N ALA A 301 33.19 -1.18 7.94
CA ALA A 301 34.53 -1.79 7.95
C ALA A 301 35.26 -1.63 6.62
N PHE A 302 34.53 -1.68 5.51
CA PHE A 302 35.06 -1.64 4.15
C PHE A 302 34.25 -0.64 3.30
N THR A 303 34.64 0.62 3.34
CA THR A 303 33.97 1.70 2.61
C THR A 303 34.43 1.73 1.16
N HIS A 304 33.72 1.01 0.29
CA HIS A 304 33.97 0.93 -1.15
C HIS A 304 32.65 1.00 -1.93
N LEU A 305 32.73 1.42 -3.19
CA LEU A 305 31.54 1.46 -4.07
C LEU A 305 30.72 0.16 -4.02
N TRP A 306 31.34 -1.00 -4.11
CA TRP A 306 30.64 -2.29 -4.18
C TRP A 306 29.97 -2.70 -2.86
N THR A 307 30.53 -2.31 -1.72
CA THR A 307 29.87 -2.52 -0.42
C THR A 307 28.63 -1.63 -0.30
N MET A 308 28.70 -0.37 -0.78
CA MET A 308 27.55 0.53 -0.81
C MET A 308 26.50 0.10 -1.84
N VAL A 309 26.94 -0.45 -3.00
CA VAL A 309 26.04 -1.09 -3.99
C VAL A 309 25.27 -2.24 -3.35
N THR A 310 25.94 -3.11 -2.60
CA THR A 310 25.32 -4.26 -1.93
C THR A 310 24.36 -3.81 -0.82
N LEU A 311 24.76 -2.85 0.00
CA LEU A 311 23.94 -2.28 1.05
C LEU A 311 22.67 -1.62 0.49
N ARG A 312 22.84 -0.74 -0.53
CA ARG A 312 21.74 -0.02 -1.17
C ARG A 312 20.86 -0.95 -1.99
N GLY A 313 21.46 -1.92 -2.71
CA GLY A 313 20.74 -2.93 -3.47
C GLY A 313 19.89 -3.81 -2.57
N GLY A 314 20.45 -4.35 -1.50
CA GLY A 314 19.71 -5.14 -0.51
C GLY A 314 18.57 -4.34 0.11
N GLN A 315 18.83 -3.11 0.55
CA GLN A 315 17.80 -2.21 1.07
C GLN A 315 16.66 -2.03 0.06
N ALA A 316 16.95 -1.71 -1.20
CA ALA A 316 15.94 -1.45 -2.21
C ALA A 316 15.15 -2.70 -2.61
N ILE A 317 15.82 -3.85 -2.77
CA ILE A 317 15.19 -5.12 -3.12
C ILE A 317 14.20 -5.54 -2.02
N PHE A 318 14.63 -5.54 -0.74
CA PHE A 318 13.77 -5.98 0.35
C PHE A 318 12.65 -4.98 0.66
N THR A 319 12.89 -3.66 0.50
CA THR A 319 11.83 -2.66 0.68
C THR A 319 10.71 -2.86 -0.35
N ASN A 320 11.07 -3.03 -1.62
CA ASN A 320 10.09 -3.11 -2.71
C ASN A 320 9.43 -4.49 -2.86
N SER A 321 9.95 -5.51 -2.20
CA SER A 321 9.40 -6.87 -2.23
C SER A 321 8.77 -7.27 -0.88
N LEU A 322 9.56 -7.87 -0.01
CA LEU A 322 9.10 -8.50 1.23
C LEU A 322 8.50 -7.52 2.22
N PHE A 323 9.19 -6.39 2.47
CA PHE A 323 8.74 -5.40 3.45
C PHE A 323 7.37 -4.82 3.06
N ARG A 324 7.22 -4.36 1.82
CA ARG A 324 5.98 -3.74 1.36
C ARG A 324 4.80 -4.70 1.43
N SER A 325 5.00 -5.96 1.03
CA SER A 325 3.96 -6.98 1.08
C SER A 325 3.54 -7.32 2.52
N ALA A 326 4.51 -7.51 3.42
CA ALA A 326 4.23 -7.82 4.81
C ALA A 326 3.66 -6.61 5.57
N PHE A 327 4.11 -5.39 5.25
CA PHE A 327 3.59 -4.17 5.86
C PHE A 327 2.12 -3.92 5.49
N GLU A 328 1.71 -4.26 4.26
CA GLU A 328 0.30 -4.17 3.84
C GLU A 328 -0.61 -5.05 4.70
N LEU A 329 -0.15 -6.23 5.11
CA LEU A 329 -0.91 -7.15 5.95
C LEU A 329 -1.10 -6.64 7.38
N LEU A 330 -0.26 -5.71 7.87
CA LEU A 330 -0.48 -5.07 9.17
C LEU A 330 -1.79 -4.29 9.25
N TYR A 331 -2.38 -3.92 8.13
CA TYR A 331 -3.69 -3.27 8.10
C TYR A 331 -4.87 -4.24 8.24
N THR A 332 -4.65 -5.57 8.17
CA THR A 332 -5.70 -6.59 8.22
C THR A 332 -6.55 -6.53 9.51
N PRO A 333 -5.98 -6.40 10.73
CA PRO A 333 -6.78 -6.39 11.95
C PRO A 333 -7.54 -5.08 12.19
N LEU A 334 -7.40 -4.09 11.30
CA LEU A 334 -8.03 -2.79 11.48
C LEU A 334 -9.40 -2.72 10.78
N PRO A 335 -10.44 -2.23 11.46
CA PRO A 335 -11.74 -2.03 10.84
C PRO A 335 -11.68 -0.97 9.72
N PRO A 336 -12.54 -1.07 8.67
CA PRO A 336 -12.48 -0.21 7.49
C PRO A 336 -12.49 1.29 7.78
N HIS A 337 -13.25 1.73 8.78
CA HIS A 337 -13.35 3.14 9.20
C HIS A 337 -12.05 3.71 9.81
N LYS A 338 -11.17 2.85 10.34
CA LYS A 338 -9.83 3.23 10.81
C LYS A 338 -8.77 3.05 9.73
N LYS A 339 -8.85 1.95 8.95
CA LYS A 339 -7.89 1.61 7.90
C LYS A 339 -7.79 2.68 6.81
N ARG A 340 -8.94 3.08 6.21
CA ARG A 340 -8.97 4.01 5.07
C ARG A 340 -8.30 5.37 5.35
N PRO A 341 -8.65 6.11 6.42
CA PRO A 341 -8.07 7.43 6.66
C PRO A 341 -6.60 7.36 7.09
N THR A 342 -6.19 6.33 7.83
CA THR A 342 -4.83 6.24 8.40
C THR A 342 -3.81 5.72 7.41
N LYS A 343 -4.21 4.84 6.47
CA LYS A 343 -3.30 4.23 5.50
C LYS A 343 -2.54 5.27 4.68
N THR A 344 -3.24 6.23 4.10
CA THR A 344 -2.61 7.27 3.27
C THR A 344 -1.60 8.10 4.06
N ILE A 345 -1.92 8.42 5.32
CA ILE A 345 -1.00 9.19 6.18
C ILE A 345 0.23 8.36 6.54
N ILE A 346 0.04 7.10 6.95
CA ILE A 346 1.16 6.25 7.33
C ILE A 346 2.04 5.95 6.11
N ASP A 347 1.47 5.63 4.95
CA ASP A 347 2.25 5.24 3.77
C ASP A 347 2.94 6.44 3.08
N VAL A 348 2.31 7.63 3.07
CA VAL A 348 2.83 8.78 2.33
C VAL A 348 3.46 9.82 3.23
N ALA A 349 2.76 10.25 4.30
CA ALA A 349 3.27 11.31 5.15
C ALA A 349 4.46 10.83 5.99
N SER A 350 4.46 9.57 6.47
CA SER A 350 5.59 9.04 7.22
C SER A 350 6.83 8.87 6.35
N ASP A 351 6.67 8.49 5.06
CA ASP A 351 7.76 8.40 4.09
C ASP A 351 8.40 9.78 3.87
N ARG A 352 7.58 10.82 3.63
CA ARG A 352 8.09 12.20 3.46
C ARG A 352 8.72 12.78 4.73
N LEU A 353 8.16 12.48 5.91
CA LEU A 353 8.78 12.83 7.19
C LEU A 353 10.11 12.14 7.38
N GLY A 354 10.24 10.88 7.00
CA GLY A 354 11.50 10.14 7.05
C GLY A 354 12.55 10.74 6.11
N ASP A 355 12.18 11.13 4.88
CA ASP A 355 13.07 11.85 3.96
C ASP A 355 13.56 13.17 4.57
N LEU A 356 12.67 13.94 5.20
CA LEU A 356 13.02 15.21 5.86
C LEU A 356 13.96 14.99 7.06
N ILE A 357 13.65 14.02 7.92
CA ILE A 357 14.45 13.69 9.12
C ILE A 357 15.82 13.14 8.70
N GLY A 358 15.85 12.19 7.75
CA GLY A 358 17.09 11.60 7.25
C GLY A 358 18.01 12.63 6.59
N SER A 359 17.45 13.47 5.73
CA SER A 359 18.20 14.55 5.08
C SER A 359 18.59 15.66 6.06
N GLY A 360 17.74 15.97 7.05
CA GLY A 360 18.06 16.90 8.14
C GLY A 360 19.21 16.40 9.01
N LEU A 361 19.21 15.10 9.34
CA LEU A 361 20.31 14.45 10.06
C LEU A 361 21.61 14.52 9.26
N LEU A 362 21.57 14.25 7.94
CA LEU A 362 22.73 14.39 7.07
C LEU A 362 23.25 15.82 7.04
N LEU A 363 22.39 16.84 6.94
CA LEU A 363 22.81 18.24 6.99
C LEU A 363 23.46 18.60 8.31
N LEU A 364 22.90 18.11 9.42
CA LEU A 364 23.50 18.32 10.75
C LEU A 364 24.89 17.68 10.84
N LEU A 365 25.05 16.45 10.37
CA LEU A 365 26.33 15.76 10.36
C LEU A 365 27.35 16.48 9.47
N LEU A 366 26.96 16.93 8.29
CA LEU A 366 27.81 17.70 7.37
C LEU A 366 28.16 19.08 7.92
N PHE A 367 27.28 19.70 8.69
CA PHE A 367 27.55 20.97 9.37
C PHE A 367 28.64 20.79 10.46
N ILE A 368 28.58 19.67 11.23
CA ILE A 368 29.55 19.36 12.29
C ILE A 368 30.90 18.90 11.67
N ALA A 369 30.83 18.11 10.60
CA ALA A 369 31.99 17.54 9.91
C ALA A 369 31.82 17.70 8.38
N PRO A 370 32.31 18.78 7.76
CA PRO A 370 32.16 19.01 6.33
C PRO A 370 32.74 17.89 5.44
N ASN A 371 33.79 17.24 5.89
CA ASN A 371 34.40 16.08 5.21
C ASN A 371 33.92 14.77 5.84
N LEU A 372 32.59 14.60 5.95
CA LEU A 372 31.98 13.44 6.62
C LEU A 372 32.35 12.14 5.91
N PRO A 373 33.06 11.21 6.59
CA PRO A 373 33.33 9.89 6.00
C PRO A 373 32.04 9.10 5.77
N THR A 374 31.93 8.42 4.64
CA THR A 374 30.80 7.54 4.31
C THR A 374 30.54 6.50 5.39
N ALA A 375 31.60 6.03 6.07
CA ALA A 375 31.51 5.10 7.21
C ALA A 375 30.65 5.65 8.36
N VAL A 376 30.71 6.96 8.66
CA VAL A 376 29.89 7.57 9.73
C VAL A 376 28.41 7.53 9.34
N VAL A 377 28.08 7.83 8.08
CA VAL A 377 26.70 7.73 7.58
C VAL A 377 26.20 6.28 7.61
N ALA A 378 27.05 5.31 7.23
CA ALA A 378 26.72 3.90 7.35
C ALA A 378 26.50 3.48 8.82
N THR A 379 27.31 4.00 9.75
CA THR A 379 27.11 3.75 11.20
C THR A 379 25.76 4.30 11.67
N CYS A 380 25.38 5.51 11.27
CA CYS A 380 24.06 6.06 11.58
C CYS A 380 22.92 5.19 11.00
N ALA A 381 23.10 4.67 9.79
CA ALA A 381 22.11 3.75 9.19
C ALA A 381 21.97 2.44 9.99
N VAL A 382 23.08 1.89 10.51
CA VAL A 382 23.08 0.70 11.39
C VAL A 382 22.36 0.99 12.72
N VAL A 383 22.60 2.15 13.32
CA VAL A 383 21.91 2.57 14.56
C VAL A 383 20.41 2.68 14.34
N VAL A 384 19.99 3.35 13.25
CA VAL A 384 18.57 3.49 12.90
C VAL A 384 17.95 2.12 12.57
N ALA A 385 18.69 1.23 11.89
CA ALA A 385 18.24 -0.14 11.62
C ALA A 385 18.02 -0.95 12.91
N SER A 386 18.92 -0.80 13.88
CA SER A 386 18.78 -1.44 15.20
C SER A 386 17.54 -0.93 15.96
N LEU A 387 17.28 0.38 15.88
CA LEU A 387 16.05 0.97 16.43
C LEU A 387 14.79 0.46 15.69
N ALA A 388 14.87 0.32 14.37
CA ALA A 388 13.77 -0.24 13.57
C ALA A 388 13.49 -1.71 13.95
N LEU A 389 14.50 -2.53 14.20
CA LEU A 389 14.33 -3.90 14.70
C LEU A 389 13.59 -3.92 16.05
N TYR A 390 13.94 -3.03 16.98
CA TYR A 390 13.21 -2.89 18.23
C TYR A 390 11.73 -2.55 18.00
N VAL A 391 11.46 -1.59 17.09
CA VAL A 391 10.09 -1.20 16.73
C VAL A 391 9.33 -2.38 16.10
N VAL A 392 9.97 -3.18 15.23
CA VAL A 392 9.36 -4.38 14.64
C VAL A 392 8.91 -5.38 15.71
N VAL A 393 9.71 -5.61 16.75
CA VAL A 393 9.34 -6.52 17.86
C VAL A 393 8.10 -6.00 18.59
N ARG A 394 8.05 -4.68 18.87
CA ARG A 394 6.89 -4.05 19.51
C ARG A 394 5.64 -4.09 18.63
N LEU A 395 5.83 -3.83 17.33
CA LEU A 395 4.76 -3.84 16.34
C LEU A 395 4.17 -5.24 16.16
N ASN A 396 5.01 -6.27 16.10
CA ASN A 396 4.55 -7.66 15.96
C ASN A 396 3.68 -8.09 17.15
N ARG A 397 4.09 -7.76 18.38
CA ARG A 397 3.26 -7.99 19.57
C ARG A 397 1.94 -7.22 19.51
N GLY A 398 1.98 -5.97 19.03
CA GLY A 398 0.79 -5.14 18.81
C GLY A 398 -0.16 -5.75 17.78
N TYR A 399 0.38 -6.31 16.69
CA TYR A 399 -0.37 -6.99 15.64
C TYR A 399 -1.12 -8.20 16.19
N ILE A 400 -0.43 -9.11 16.88
CA ILE A 400 -1.01 -10.31 17.50
C ILE A 400 -2.18 -9.93 18.43
N ASN A 401 -1.95 -8.97 19.33
CA ASN A 401 -2.98 -8.51 20.27
C ASN A 401 -4.18 -7.85 19.56
N GLN A 402 -3.93 -7.07 18.52
CA GLN A 402 -5.00 -6.39 17.78
C GLN A 402 -5.81 -7.38 16.95
N LEU A 403 -5.16 -8.36 16.32
CA LEU A 403 -5.82 -9.38 15.51
C LEU A 403 -6.70 -10.27 16.40
N ALA A 404 -6.16 -10.77 17.52
CA ALA A 404 -6.92 -11.58 18.48
C ALA A 404 -8.17 -10.84 19.00
N ARG A 405 -8.03 -9.54 19.32
CA ARG A 405 -9.17 -8.71 19.76
C ARG A 405 -10.21 -8.52 18.65
N SER A 406 -9.78 -8.33 17.41
CA SER A 406 -10.68 -8.09 16.28
C SER A 406 -11.46 -9.35 15.89
N LEU A 407 -10.83 -10.53 15.99
CA LEU A 407 -11.46 -11.82 15.78
C LEU A 407 -12.49 -12.12 16.87
N ARG A 408 -12.12 -11.96 18.16
CA ARG A 408 -13.04 -12.18 19.28
C ARG A 408 -14.28 -11.28 19.25
N LYS A 409 -14.14 -10.05 18.71
CA LYS A 409 -15.25 -9.10 18.58
C LYS A 409 -16.06 -9.27 17.28
N GLY A 410 -15.71 -10.22 16.42
CA GLY A 410 -16.34 -10.42 15.11
C GLY A 410 -16.23 -9.23 14.14
N VAL A 411 -15.33 -8.28 14.44
CA VAL A 411 -15.15 -7.03 13.65
C VAL A 411 -14.48 -7.30 12.31
N VAL A 412 -13.67 -8.37 12.25
CA VAL A 412 -12.98 -8.80 11.03
C VAL A 412 -13.31 -10.27 10.80
N ARG A 413 -13.90 -10.58 9.65
CA ARG A 413 -14.00 -11.94 9.13
C ARG A 413 -12.87 -12.12 8.14
N ILE A 414 -12.06 -13.13 8.34
CA ILE A 414 -10.98 -13.50 7.42
C ILE A 414 -11.40 -14.79 6.77
N ASP A 415 -11.58 -14.78 5.44
CA ASP A 415 -11.83 -16.01 4.69
C ASP A 415 -10.55 -16.85 4.69
N GLU A 416 -10.66 -18.17 4.85
CA GLU A 416 -9.51 -19.08 4.90
C GLU A 416 -8.59 -18.93 3.67
N ASP A 417 -9.15 -18.64 2.50
CA ASP A 417 -8.43 -18.42 1.25
C ASP A 417 -7.59 -17.12 1.25
N ASP A 418 -7.91 -16.15 2.11
CA ASP A 418 -7.18 -14.88 2.25
C ASP A 418 -6.05 -14.94 3.30
N ILE A 419 -5.87 -16.08 3.98
CA ILE A 419 -4.83 -16.27 4.98
C ILE A 419 -3.51 -16.62 4.28
N VAL A 420 -2.60 -15.66 4.28
CA VAL A 420 -1.32 -15.77 3.56
C VAL A 420 -0.13 -16.04 4.48
N ASP A 421 -0.25 -15.77 5.79
CA ASP A 421 0.87 -15.81 6.73
C ASP A 421 0.68 -16.73 7.95
N ALA A 422 1.80 -17.30 8.44
CA ALA A 422 1.82 -18.22 9.58
C ALA A 422 1.25 -17.61 10.87
N THR A 423 1.53 -16.33 11.13
CA THR A 423 1.08 -15.63 12.36
C THR A 423 -0.45 -15.53 12.41
N THR A 424 -1.09 -15.20 11.29
CA THR A 424 -2.55 -15.12 11.19
C THR A 424 -3.19 -16.51 11.29
N GLN A 425 -2.57 -17.54 10.70
CA GLN A 425 -3.03 -18.93 10.82
C GLN A 425 -3.02 -19.41 12.28
N GLU A 426 -1.93 -19.16 12.99
CA GLU A 426 -1.78 -19.57 14.40
C GLU A 426 -2.82 -18.87 15.29
N ILE A 427 -3.02 -17.56 15.13
CA ILE A 427 -4.00 -16.80 15.91
C ILE A 427 -5.44 -17.22 15.61
N LEU A 428 -5.75 -17.55 14.34
CA LEU A 428 -7.07 -18.08 13.97
C LEU A 428 -7.33 -19.44 14.59
N ALA A 429 -6.35 -20.34 14.54
CA ALA A 429 -6.46 -21.66 15.16
C ALA A 429 -6.65 -21.55 16.68
N GLU A 430 -5.93 -20.63 17.34
CA GLU A 430 -6.08 -20.37 18.77
C GLU A 430 -7.45 -19.72 19.09
N SER A 431 -7.90 -18.78 18.27
CA SER A 431 -9.20 -18.11 18.45
C SER A 431 -10.38 -19.05 18.22
N SER A 432 -10.32 -19.95 17.23
CA SER A 432 -11.35 -20.95 16.98
C SER A 432 -11.43 -21.98 18.11
N ALA A 433 -10.27 -22.47 18.59
CA ALA A 433 -10.19 -23.37 19.74
C ALA A 433 -10.73 -22.72 21.03
N TYR A 434 -10.52 -21.41 21.21
CA TYR A 434 -11.09 -20.68 22.36
C TYR A 434 -12.61 -20.57 22.26
N SER A 435 -13.13 -20.21 21.09
CA SER A 435 -14.59 -20.12 20.83
C SER A 435 -15.28 -21.47 21.00
N GLU A 436 -14.65 -22.56 20.55
CA GLU A 436 -15.16 -23.93 20.72
C GLU A 436 -15.16 -24.37 22.20
N ARG A 437 -14.11 -24.01 22.95
CA ARG A 437 -14.05 -24.22 24.40
C ARG A 437 -15.14 -23.45 25.15
N GLU A 438 -15.34 -22.19 24.83
CA GLU A 438 -16.36 -21.36 25.46
C GLU A 438 -17.77 -21.88 25.14
N PHE A 439 -18.00 -22.33 23.91
CA PHE A 439 -19.24 -22.99 23.51
C PHE A 439 -19.44 -24.33 24.25
N LEU A 440 -18.40 -25.15 24.38
CA LEU A 440 -18.47 -26.39 25.13
C LEU A 440 -18.69 -26.18 26.63
N GLN A 441 -18.03 -25.16 27.19
CA GLN A 441 -18.23 -24.80 28.61
C GLN A 441 -19.64 -24.30 28.87
N SER A 442 -20.19 -23.42 28.01
CA SER A 442 -21.58 -22.97 28.14
C SER A 442 -22.58 -24.13 28.01
N LYS A 443 -22.27 -25.10 27.14
CA LYS A 443 -23.10 -26.31 26.96
C LYS A 443 -22.98 -27.26 28.16
N ILE A 444 -21.80 -27.38 28.76
CA ILE A 444 -21.58 -28.15 29.99
C ILE A 444 -22.28 -27.49 31.19
N GLU A 445 -22.19 -26.17 31.32
CA GLU A 445 -22.91 -25.42 32.35
C GLU A 445 -24.42 -25.54 32.21
N ALA A 446 -24.94 -25.46 30.98
CA ALA A 446 -26.35 -25.70 30.70
C ALA A 446 -26.81 -27.15 31.01
N LEU A 447 -25.91 -28.13 30.87
CA LEU A 447 -26.15 -29.53 31.21
C LEU A 447 -25.93 -29.84 32.70
N ALA A 448 -25.06 -29.09 33.38
CA ALA A 448 -24.78 -29.25 34.81
C ALA A 448 -25.85 -28.63 35.72
N HIS A 449 -26.68 -27.75 35.18
CA HIS A 449 -27.86 -27.19 35.85
C HIS A 449 -29.12 -27.53 35.05
N PRO A 450 -29.54 -28.86 35.01
CA PRO A 450 -30.77 -29.25 34.36
C PRO A 450 -32.02 -28.88 35.15
N ASP A 451 -31.89 -28.42 36.41
CA ASP A 451 -32.98 -28.05 37.31
C ASP A 451 -33.17 -26.53 37.36
N GLY A 452 -33.45 -25.93 36.22
CA GLY A 452 -34.16 -24.68 36.13
C GLY A 452 -35.63 -25.01 36.03
N GLU A 453 -36.30 -24.96 37.16
CA GLU A 453 -37.73 -25.18 37.41
C GLU A 453 -38.61 -24.77 36.24
N GLU A 454 -39.54 -25.66 35.89
CA GLU A 454 -40.83 -25.29 35.32
C GLU A 454 -41.51 -24.32 36.31
N ASP A 455 -41.19 -23.05 36.22
CA ASP A 455 -42.03 -22.03 36.78
C ASP A 455 -42.91 -21.42 35.68
N THR A 456 -44.14 -21.87 35.78
CA THR A 456 -45.41 -21.15 35.53
C THR A 456 -45.26 -19.82 34.73
N ASP A 457 -46.07 -19.81 33.67
CA ASP A 457 -46.59 -18.58 33.04
C ASP A 457 -47.01 -17.56 34.10
N GLU A 458 -46.12 -16.62 34.40
CA GLU A 458 -46.48 -15.33 34.99
C GLU A 458 -45.40 -14.31 34.60
N ASP A 459 -45.82 -13.35 33.79
CA ASP A 459 -45.34 -11.97 33.65
C ASP A 459 -43.84 -11.73 33.86
N ILE A 460 -43.01 -11.94 32.83
CA ILE A 460 -41.78 -11.17 32.68
C ILE A 460 -41.94 -10.18 31.52
N ASP A 461 -42.85 -9.26 31.70
CA ASP A 461 -42.74 -7.90 31.20
C ASP A 461 -41.73 -7.14 32.07
N GLN A 462 -40.44 -7.48 31.96
CA GLN A 462 -39.36 -6.63 32.41
C GLN A 462 -38.72 -5.99 31.20
N ASP A 463 -39.16 -4.77 30.96
CA ASP A 463 -38.57 -3.62 30.29
C ASP A 463 -37.04 -3.68 30.26
N ILE A 464 -36.47 -4.51 29.38
CA ILE A 464 -35.16 -4.25 28.81
C ILE A 464 -35.47 -3.33 27.63
N SER A 465 -35.48 -2.02 27.87
CA SER A 465 -35.47 -1.03 26.80
C SER A 465 -34.18 -1.19 25.98
N ILE A 466 -34.18 -2.14 25.04
CA ILE A 466 -33.17 -2.22 24.01
C ILE A 466 -33.45 -1.05 23.06
N THR A 467 -32.94 0.10 23.42
CA THR A 467 -33.06 1.38 22.67
C THR A 467 -32.13 1.41 21.46
N ASP A 468 -31.42 0.32 21.14
CA ASP A 468 -30.48 0.26 20.02
C ASP A 468 -30.99 -0.73 18.95
N GLU A 469 -31.18 -0.22 17.74
CA GLU A 469 -31.58 -0.97 16.54
C GLU A 469 -30.66 -2.17 16.28
N ALA A 470 -29.37 -2.05 16.60
CA ALA A 470 -28.38 -3.11 16.51
C ALA A 470 -28.64 -4.28 17.49
N GLY A 471 -29.15 -4.01 18.66
CA GLY A 471 -29.51 -5.04 19.66
C GLY A 471 -30.71 -5.86 19.21
N ARG A 472 -31.73 -5.25 18.60
CA ARG A 472 -32.90 -5.94 18.04
C ARG A 472 -32.53 -6.85 16.88
N VAL A 473 -31.71 -6.37 15.96
CA VAL A 473 -31.20 -7.17 14.81
C VAL A 473 -30.39 -8.36 15.31
N ALA A 474 -29.53 -8.20 16.32
CA ALA A 474 -28.73 -9.28 16.89
C ALA A 474 -29.61 -10.36 17.55
N LEU A 475 -30.71 -9.99 18.17
CA LEU A 475 -31.68 -10.91 18.79
C LEU A 475 -32.42 -11.73 17.73
N ILE A 476 -32.87 -11.09 16.65
CA ILE A 476 -33.49 -11.75 15.49
C ILE A 476 -32.52 -12.75 14.84
N ILE A 477 -31.24 -12.38 14.65
CA ILE A 477 -30.21 -13.28 14.10
C ILE A 477 -30.00 -14.49 15.03
N SER A 478 -29.93 -14.27 16.35
CA SER A 478 -29.81 -15.32 17.34
C SER A 478 -30.96 -16.31 17.26
N ASP A 479 -32.19 -15.82 17.12
CA ASP A 479 -33.38 -16.65 17.01
C ASP A 479 -33.46 -17.44 15.69
N LEU A 480 -33.06 -16.81 14.55
CA LEU A 480 -32.99 -17.47 13.24
C LEU A 480 -31.95 -18.60 13.20
N THR A 481 -30.89 -18.48 13.97
CA THR A 481 -29.77 -19.44 14.02
C THR A 481 -29.86 -20.44 15.17
N SER A 482 -30.90 -20.36 16.02
CA SER A 482 -31.04 -21.15 17.27
C SER A 482 -31.27 -22.65 17.04
N GLY A 483 -31.68 -23.06 15.83
CA GLY A 483 -32.11 -24.46 15.55
C GLY A 483 -33.46 -24.84 16.17
N ASP A 484 -34.10 -24.02 16.99
CA ASP A 484 -35.41 -24.22 17.57
C ASP A 484 -36.52 -23.70 16.66
N THR A 485 -37.38 -24.58 16.19
CA THR A 485 -38.50 -24.31 15.29
C THR A 485 -39.43 -23.19 15.81
N ARG A 486 -39.67 -23.11 17.12
CA ARG A 486 -40.53 -22.09 17.73
C ARG A 486 -39.87 -20.72 17.69
N ARG A 487 -38.59 -20.64 18.03
CA ARG A 487 -37.82 -19.38 18.02
C ARG A 487 -37.63 -18.86 16.59
N ILE A 488 -37.30 -19.74 15.65
CA ILE A 488 -37.19 -19.40 14.23
C ILE A 488 -38.52 -18.85 13.69
N ARG A 489 -39.66 -19.50 14.02
CA ARG A 489 -41.00 -19.03 13.58
C ARG A 489 -41.36 -17.69 14.17
N ARG A 490 -41.00 -17.43 15.44
CA ARG A 490 -41.17 -16.11 16.08
C ARG A 490 -40.34 -15.05 15.40
N ALA A 491 -39.08 -15.32 15.06
CA ALA A 491 -38.21 -14.42 14.36
C ALA A 491 -38.68 -14.11 12.93
N LEU A 492 -39.15 -15.12 12.19
CA LEU A 492 -39.73 -14.95 10.84
C LEU A 492 -41.03 -14.12 10.86
N GLY A 493 -41.84 -14.20 11.92
CA GLY A 493 -43.07 -13.43 12.08
C GLY A 493 -42.86 -12.01 12.62
N ASN A 494 -41.64 -11.56 12.79
CA ASN A 494 -41.34 -10.21 13.31
C ASN A 494 -41.60 -9.14 12.24
N PRO A 495 -42.48 -8.14 12.49
CA PRO A 495 -42.78 -7.08 11.50
C PRO A 495 -41.59 -6.16 11.22
N ASP A 496 -40.58 -6.13 12.08
CA ASP A 496 -39.37 -5.30 11.97
C ASP A 496 -38.21 -6.06 11.30
N LEU A 497 -38.48 -7.12 10.52
CA LEU A 497 -37.47 -7.82 9.73
C LEU A 497 -36.79 -6.85 8.75
N ASP A 498 -35.48 -6.67 8.92
CA ASP A 498 -34.64 -5.88 8.03
C ASP A 498 -33.90 -6.79 7.03
N VAL A 499 -33.47 -6.18 5.94
CA VAL A 499 -32.72 -6.85 4.86
C VAL A 499 -31.39 -7.42 5.33
N SER A 500 -30.79 -6.85 6.36
CA SER A 500 -29.55 -7.33 6.99
C SER A 500 -29.65 -8.79 7.49
N VAL A 501 -30.87 -9.27 7.80
CA VAL A 501 -31.10 -10.65 8.29
C VAL A 501 -31.42 -11.66 7.18
N ALA A 502 -31.63 -11.21 5.93
CA ALA A 502 -32.00 -12.08 4.80
C ALA A 502 -31.00 -13.21 4.57
N HIS A 503 -29.70 -12.95 4.78
CA HIS A 503 -28.63 -13.96 4.64
C HIS A 503 -28.81 -15.16 5.61
N TYR A 504 -29.34 -14.92 6.80
CA TYR A 504 -29.57 -15.95 7.82
C TYR A 504 -30.87 -16.74 7.57
N MET A 505 -31.75 -16.25 6.69
CA MET A 505 -32.99 -16.94 6.29
C MET A 505 -32.76 -17.90 5.12
N ILE A 506 -31.72 -17.72 4.30
CA ILE A 506 -31.43 -18.57 3.14
C ILE A 506 -31.23 -20.05 3.54
N PRO A 507 -30.45 -20.39 4.59
CA PRO A 507 -30.31 -21.78 5.03
C PRO A 507 -31.62 -22.45 5.44
N LEU A 508 -32.62 -21.69 5.91
CA LEU A 508 -33.93 -22.21 6.32
C LEU A 508 -34.75 -22.69 5.12
N LEU A 509 -34.41 -22.29 3.88
CA LEU A 509 -35.05 -22.82 2.67
C LEU A 509 -34.75 -24.29 2.42
N SER A 510 -33.71 -24.86 3.03
CA SER A 510 -33.38 -26.29 2.97
C SER A 510 -34.08 -27.12 4.06
N ASN A 511 -34.73 -26.47 5.02
CA ASN A 511 -35.45 -27.13 6.11
C ASN A 511 -36.92 -27.29 5.73
N ASN A 512 -37.38 -28.55 5.54
CA ASN A 512 -38.74 -28.88 5.08
C ASN A 512 -39.87 -28.26 5.93
N GLU A 513 -39.67 -28.04 7.22
CA GLU A 513 -40.67 -27.49 8.14
C GLU A 513 -40.80 -25.93 8.03
N MET A 514 -39.72 -25.22 7.62
CA MET A 514 -39.65 -23.77 7.62
C MET A 514 -39.62 -23.14 6.20
N THR A 515 -39.52 -23.99 5.17
CA THR A 515 -39.32 -23.53 3.77
C THR A 515 -40.40 -22.55 3.30
N LEU A 516 -41.68 -22.81 3.64
CA LEU A 516 -42.78 -21.95 3.18
C LEU A 516 -42.78 -20.59 3.87
N GLU A 517 -42.52 -20.55 5.17
CA GLU A 517 -42.47 -19.30 5.97
C GLU A 517 -41.26 -18.48 5.60
N ALA A 518 -40.06 -19.07 5.56
CA ALA A 518 -38.83 -18.39 5.15
C ALA A 518 -38.93 -17.84 3.70
N ARG A 519 -39.59 -18.57 2.79
CA ARG A 519 -39.79 -18.13 1.39
C ARG A 519 -40.76 -16.96 1.28
N SER A 520 -41.83 -16.92 2.10
CA SER A 520 -42.78 -15.80 2.11
C SER A 520 -42.12 -14.50 2.60
N GLU A 521 -41.34 -14.56 3.67
CA GLU A 521 -40.66 -13.42 4.24
C GLU A 521 -39.51 -12.93 3.37
N LEU A 522 -38.74 -13.85 2.78
CA LEU A 522 -37.72 -13.45 1.79
C LEU A 522 -38.34 -12.76 0.56
N ARG A 523 -39.49 -13.24 0.07
CA ARG A 523 -40.22 -12.57 -1.02
C ARG A 523 -40.64 -11.15 -0.62
N TRP A 524 -41.14 -10.97 0.57
CA TRP A 524 -41.56 -9.66 1.07
C TRP A 524 -40.36 -8.72 1.21
N LEU A 525 -39.21 -9.18 1.71
CA LEU A 525 -37.97 -8.40 1.79
C LEU A 525 -37.44 -8.02 0.40
N VAL A 526 -37.50 -8.92 -0.59
CA VAL A 526 -37.07 -8.66 -1.98
C VAL A 526 -37.90 -7.55 -2.64
N THR A 527 -39.19 -7.43 -2.32
CA THR A 527 -40.03 -6.34 -2.88
C THR A 527 -39.66 -4.95 -2.35
N ARG A 528 -38.97 -4.88 -1.22
CA ARG A 528 -38.51 -3.62 -0.61
C ARG A 528 -37.16 -3.13 -1.17
N ILE A 529 -36.36 -4.02 -1.78
CA ILE A 529 -35.06 -3.65 -2.35
C ILE A 529 -34.87 -4.29 -3.73
N PRO A 530 -35.41 -3.68 -4.79
CA PRO A 530 -35.11 -4.15 -6.13
C PRO A 530 -33.63 -3.89 -6.47
N GLY A 531 -32.80 -4.93 -6.52
CA GLY A 531 -31.43 -4.88 -7.04
C GLY A 531 -30.30 -5.51 -6.20
N GLN A 532 -30.58 -6.05 -5.02
CA GLN A 532 -29.50 -6.69 -4.20
C GLN A 532 -29.53 -8.23 -4.18
N LEU A 533 -30.52 -8.88 -4.76
CA LEU A 533 -30.71 -10.35 -4.73
C LEU A 533 -30.82 -11.00 -6.13
N THR A 534 -30.29 -10.35 -7.19
CA THR A 534 -30.14 -10.95 -8.53
C THR A 534 -28.71 -11.28 -8.86
#